data_6692556063485e10e8552f1f0977996e
#
_entry.id   6692556063485e10e8552f1f0977996e
#
_cell.length_a   1.000
_cell.length_b   1.000
_cell.length_c   1.000
_cell.angle_alpha   90.00
_cell.angle_beta   90.00
_cell.angle_gamma   90.00
#
_symmetry.space_group_name_H-M   'P 1'
#
loop_
_entity.id
_entity.type
_entity.pdbx_description
1 polymer ?
#
loop_
_entity_poly.entity_id
_entity_poly.type
_entity_poly.pdbx_seq_one_letter_code
_entity_poly.pdbx_strand_id
1 'polypeptide(L)'
;MKMIPPIIDEASPSGEKSIFQFLKSKKLKNSENWTVYHSLNYPPDLKKTEKKHYTFFGESDFLIFIPGKGLVNIEVKGGSISRENGVWFTKNLQGKFEIKDPFKQAQNSLFKIGKYLKTKNIFIPQDFLVVFPDCEFDLDTIEFPSDNFLSGEIDPFIITKIIKIEKDHLLEANGRFFPNK
;
A
#
# COMPACT_ATOMS: atom_id res chain seq x y z
N MET A 1 -13.39 2.96 11.21
CA MET A 1 -11.98 2.75 10.83
C MET A 1 -11.07 3.11 11.99
N LYS A 2 -10.05 2.29 12.28
CA LYS A 2 -9.02 2.54 13.30
C LYS A 2 -7.71 2.91 12.60
N MET A 3 -7.13 4.06 12.94
CA MET A 3 -5.81 4.48 12.45
C MET A 3 -4.74 4.15 13.48
N ILE A 4 -3.59 3.62 13.04
CA ILE A 4 -2.44 3.28 13.88
C ILE A 4 -1.15 3.77 13.17
N PRO A 5 -0.45 4.78 13.71
CA PRO A 5 -0.86 5.63 14.83
C PRO A 5 -2.11 6.49 14.52
N PRO A 6 -2.80 7.04 15.54
CA PRO A 6 -4.02 7.84 15.33
C PRO A 6 -3.75 9.26 14.79
N ILE A 7 -2.48 9.66 14.75
CA ILE A 7 -1.99 10.97 14.29
C ILE A 7 -0.82 10.70 13.36
N ILE A 8 -0.77 11.43 12.25
CA ILE A 8 0.37 11.39 11.32
C ILE A 8 1.47 12.33 11.80
N ASP A 9 2.72 11.93 11.59
CA ASP A 9 3.89 12.76 11.91
C ASP A 9 3.91 14.02 11.03
N GLU A 10 4.26 15.17 11.61
CA GLU A 10 4.40 16.41 10.87
C GLU A 10 5.52 16.38 9.83
N ALA A 11 6.53 15.55 10.05
CA ALA A 11 7.62 15.32 9.09
C ALA A 11 7.24 14.39 7.93
N SER A 12 6.09 13.69 7.99
CA SER A 12 5.65 12.82 6.89
C SER A 12 5.48 13.59 5.59
N PRO A 13 5.74 12.95 4.43
CA PRO A 13 5.53 13.54 3.11
C PRO A 13 4.10 14.06 2.89
N SER A 14 3.95 15.12 2.09
CA SER A 14 2.64 15.75 1.81
C SER A 14 1.63 14.76 1.22
N GLY A 15 2.08 13.91 0.28
CA GLY A 15 1.23 12.88 -0.32
C GLY A 15 0.69 11.88 0.70
N GLU A 16 1.53 11.42 1.65
CA GLU A 16 1.07 10.55 2.72
C GLU A 16 0.09 11.26 3.66
N LYS A 17 0.34 12.53 4.00
CA LYS A 17 -0.60 13.33 4.80
C LYS A 17 -1.97 13.43 4.14
N SER A 18 -2.01 13.65 2.83
CA SER A 18 -3.24 13.72 2.06
C SER A 18 -4.01 12.39 2.12
N ILE A 19 -3.34 11.26 1.89
CA ILE A 19 -3.95 9.92 2.01
C ILE A 19 -4.43 9.65 3.44
N PHE A 20 -3.63 9.99 4.45
CA PHE A 20 -4.01 9.80 5.85
C PHE A 20 -5.28 10.57 6.21
N GLN A 21 -5.36 11.86 5.85
CA GLN A 21 -6.54 12.70 6.11
C GLN A 21 -7.76 12.17 5.36
N PHE A 22 -7.59 11.75 4.12
CA PHE A 22 -8.66 11.15 3.34
C PHE A 22 -9.21 9.88 4.02
N LEU A 23 -8.35 8.92 4.37
CA LEU A 23 -8.75 7.70 5.06
C LEU A 23 -9.42 8.00 6.41
N LYS A 24 -8.94 9.01 7.15
CA LYS A 24 -9.50 9.42 8.44
C LYS A 24 -10.84 10.13 8.33
N SER A 25 -11.20 10.69 7.17
CA SER A 25 -12.37 11.56 7.00
C SER A 25 -13.72 10.86 7.16
N LYS A 26 -13.77 9.56 7.40
CA LYS A 26 -15.00 8.73 7.56
C LYS A 26 -15.95 8.75 6.36
N LYS A 27 -15.52 9.22 5.20
CA LYS A 27 -16.35 9.23 3.98
C LYS A 27 -16.54 7.83 3.38
N LEU A 28 -15.94 6.82 3.98
CA LEU A 28 -15.90 5.44 3.49
C LEU A 28 -17.06 4.64 4.04
N LYS A 29 -18.07 4.39 3.23
CA LYS A 29 -19.12 3.45 3.61
C LYS A 29 -18.53 2.07 3.92
N ASN A 30 -19.00 1.45 5.01
CA ASN A 30 -18.60 0.10 5.44
C ASN A 30 -17.13 -0.08 5.87
N SER A 31 -16.45 1.01 6.22
CA SER A 31 -15.05 0.95 6.68
C SER A 31 -14.89 1.02 8.21
N GLU A 32 -16.00 0.92 8.97
CA GLU A 32 -15.99 1.08 10.43
C GLU A 32 -15.04 0.09 11.12
N ASN A 33 -14.94 -1.12 10.58
CA ASN A 33 -14.14 -2.21 11.14
C ASN A 33 -12.73 -2.31 10.54
N TRP A 34 -12.36 -1.43 9.60
CA TRP A 34 -11.03 -1.45 9.02
C TRP A 34 -9.99 -0.95 9.99
N THR A 35 -8.79 -1.53 9.92
CA THR A 35 -7.61 -1.04 10.64
C THR A 35 -6.57 -0.61 9.61
N VAL A 36 -6.13 0.63 9.71
CA VAL A 36 -5.10 1.22 8.83
C VAL A 36 -3.85 1.43 9.65
N TYR A 37 -2.77 0.81 9.24
CA TYR A 37 -1.43 1.07 9.75
C TYR A 37 -0.75 2.06 8.81
N HIS A 38 -0.18 3.14 9.35
CA HIS A 38 0.64 4.10 8.63
C HIS A 38 2.10 3.95 9.06
N SER A 39 3.02 4.07 8.11
CA SER A 39 4.46 3.90 8.32
C SER A 39 4.78 2.59 9.07
N LEU A 40 4.17 1.49 8.61
CA LEU A 40 4.36 0.19 9.24
C LEU A 40 5.73 -0.39 8.91
N ASN A 41 6.59 -0.40 9.91
CA ASN A 41 7.85 -1.14 9.83
C ASN A 41 7.60 -2.64 10.02
N TYR A 42 8.11 -3.45 9.11
CA TYR A 42 8.01 -4.91 9.20
C TYR A 42 9.39 -5.56 9.40
N PRO A 43 9.44 -6.69 10.18
CA PRO A 43 10.72 -7.29 10.54
C PRO A 43 11.47 -7.85 9.32
N PRO A 44 12.81 -7.94 9.40
CA PRO A 44 13.64 -8.53 8.37
C PRO A 44 13.34 -10.01 8.16
N ASP A 45 13.73 -10.53 7.01
CA ASP A 45 13.66 -11.96 6.71
C ASP A 45 14.50 -12.77 7.72
N LEU A 46 13.85 -13.50 8.61
CA LEU A 46 14.45 -14.23 9.73
C LEU A 46 15.55 -15.24 9.32
N LYS A 47 15.68 -15.56 8.02
CA LYS A 47 16.71 -16.51 7.53
C LYS A 47 18.11 -15.92 7.37
N LYS A 48 18.27 -14.59 7.52
CA LYS A 48 19.57 -13.92 7.28
C LYS A 48 20.22 -13.29 8.52
N THR A 49 19.60 -13.36 9.68
CA THR A 49 20.10 -12.66 10.87
C THR A 49 20.47 -13.62 12.00
N GLU A 50 21.60 -14.31 11.87
CA GLU A 50 22.26 -14.92 13.03
C GLU A 50 23.04 -13.90 13.88
N LYS A 51 23.00 -12.59 13.58
CA LYS A 51 23.74 -11.55 14.35
C LYS A 51 22.91 -10.28 14.60
N LYS A 52 22.32 -10.23 15.77
CA LYS A 52 22.21 -9.17 16.82
C LYS A 52 21.98 -7.68 16.47
N HIS A 53 21.45 -7.25 15.33
CA HIS A 53 20.85 -5.92 15.20
C HIS A 53 19.60 -6.00 14.33
N TYR A 54 18.42 -5.87 14.95
CA TYR A 54 17.15 -5.74 14.24
C TYR A 54 17.11 -4.38 13.54
N THR A 55 17.67 -4.31 12.34
CA THR A 55 17.37 -3.20 11.43
C THR A 55 16.05 -3.54 10.72
N PHE A 56 15.08 -2.65 10.80
CA PHE A 56 13.86 -2.76 10.01
C PHE A 56 14.23 -2.74 8.53
N PHE A 57 13.78 -3.74 7.75
CA PHE A 57 14.20 -3.90 6.36
C PHE A 57 13.20 -3.35 5.35
N GLY A 58 12.12 -2.77 5.78
CA GLY A 58 11.15 -2.13 4.93
C GLY A 58 10.02 -1.49 5.70
N GLU A 59 9.38 -0.57 5.04
CA GLU A 59 8.24 0.19 5.51
C GLU A 59 7.13 0.04 4.48
N SER A 60 5.90 0.03 4.96
CA SER A 60 4.68 0.18 4.17
C SER A 60 4.09 1.53 4.51
N ASP A 61 3.87 2.39 3.52
CA ASP A 61 3.31 3.72 3.77
C ASP A 61 1.93 3.56 4.43
N PHE A 62 1.07 2.72 3.86
CA PHE A 62 -0.19 2.31 4.50
C PHE A 62 -0.45 0.83 4.29
N LEU A 63 -0.83 0.13 5.36
CA LEU A 63 -1.35 -1.22 5.31
C LEU A 63 -2.76 -1.22 5.87
N ILE A 64 -3.75 -1.56 5.04
CA ILE A 64 -5.15 -1.63 5.43
C ILE A 64 -5.54 -3.09 5.67
N PHE A 65 -5.95 -3.39 6.89
CA PHE A 65 -6.57 -4.66 7.22
C PHE A 65 -8.09 -4.55 7.15
N ILE A 66 -8.70 -5.39 6.33
CA ILE A 66 -10.15 -5.47 6.11
C ILE A 66 -10.62 -6.82 6.66
N PRO A 67 -11.31 -6.84 7.83
CA PRO A 67 -11.76 -8.07 8.47
C PRO A 67 -12.61 -8.94 7.53
N GLY A 68 -12.27 -10.23 7.46
CA GLY A 68 -12.95 -11.20 6.61
C GLY A 68 -12.60 -11.12 5.12
N LYS A 69 -11.70 -10.20 4.72
CA LYS A 69 -11.35 -9.93 3.32
C LYS A 69 -9.85 -10.06 3.07
N GLY A 70 -9.01 -9.26 3.71
CA GLY A 70 -7.57 -9.34 3.51
C GLY A 70 -6.79 -8.10 3.90
N LEU A 71 -5.64 -7.93 3.23
CA LEU A 71 -4.74 -6.80 3.38
C LEU A 71 -4.59 -6.06 2.06
N VAL A 72 -4.58 -4.73 2.11
CA VAL A 72 -4.20 -3.87 0.99
C VAL A 72 -3.01 -3.01 1.41
N ASN A 73 -1.90 -3.14 0.69
CA ASN A 73 -0.73 -2.30 0.86
C ASN A 73 -0.81 -1.10 -0.08
N ILE A 74 -0.70 0.11 0.44
CA ILE A 74 -0.66 1.33 -0.38
C ILE A 74 0.73 1.93 -0.31
N GLU A 75 1.34 2.12 -1.48
CA GLU A 75 2.58 2.87 -1.68
C GLU A 75 2.25 4.25 -2.23
N VAL A 76 2.74 5.30 -1.60
CA VAL A 76 2.46 6.69 -1.97
C VAL A 76 3.72 7.37 -2.48
N LYS A 77 3.62 8.03 -3.62
CA LYS A 77 4.72 8.86 -4.14
C LYS A 77 4.21 10.27 -4.41
N GLY A 78 4.69 11.21 -3.57
CA GLY A 78 4.41 12.63 -3.73
C GLY A 78 5.28 13.29 -4.79
N GLY A 79 4.86 14.50 -5.21
CA GLY A 79 5.50 15.28 -6.25
C GLY A 79 5.03 14.93 -7.66
N SER A 80 5.63 15.58 -8.66
CA SER A 80 5.38 15.28 -10.07
C SER A 80 6.19 14.04 -10.47
N ILE A 81 5.51 12.94 -10.72
CA ILE A 81 6.13 11.65 -11.06
C ILE A 81 6.32 11.56 -12.58
N SER A 82 7.47 11.04 -12.98
CA SER A 82 7.75 10.70 -14.38
C SER A 82 8.52 9.40 -14.49
N ARG A 83 8.44 8.74 -15.65
CA ARG A 83 9.21 7.55 -15.99
C ARG A 83 9.93 7.78 -17.31
N GLU A 84 11.25 7.67 -17.30
CA GLU A 84 12.09 7.94 -18.47
C GLU A 84 13.06 6.76 -18.63
N ASN A 85 13.02 6.12 -19.81
CA ASN A 85 13.87 4.94 -20.11
C ASN A 85 13.81 3.84 -19.03
N GLY A 86 12.62 3.61 -18.45
CA GLY A 86 12.43 2.61 -17.40
C GLY A 86 12.81 3.06 -15.98
N VAL A 87 13.37 4.25 -15.81
CA VAL A 87 13.76 4.82 -14.51
C VAL A 87 12.68 5.78 -14.03
N TRP A 88 12.35 5.68 -12.75
CA TRP A 88 11.33 6.51 -12.10
C TRP A 88 11.96 7.76 -11.46
N PHE A 89 11.28 8.88 -11.61
CA PHE A 89 11.68 10.17 -11.04
C PHE A 89 10.53 10.83 -10.33
N THR A 90 10.84 11.59 -9.27
CA THR A 90 9.96 12.59 -8.70
C THR A 90 10.56 13.97 -8.88
N LYS A 91 9.74 14.97 -9.15
CA LYS A 91 10.13 16.39 -9.19
C LYS A 91 9.32 17.17 -8.15
N ASN A 92 10.02 17.93 -7.36
CA ASN A 92 9.46 18.86 -6.37
C ASN A 92 10.20 20.21 -6.45
N LEU A 93 9.94 21.11 -5.49
CA LEU A 93 10.59 22.43 -5.43
C LEU A 93 12.11 22.36 -5.29
N GLN A 94 12.66 21.26 -4.79
CA GLN A 94 14.10 21.05 -4.56
C GLN A 94 14.81 20.50 -5.79
N GLY A 95 14.05 19.99 -6.79
CA GLY A 95 14.62 19.44 -8.02
C GLY A 95 13.96 18.13 -8.48
N LYS A 96 14.64 17.47 -9.43
CA LYS A 96 14.27 16.16 -9.96
C LYS A 96 15.21 15.11 -9.37
N PHE A 97 14.62 14.05 -8.81
CA PHE A 97 15.35 12.97 -8.13
C PHE A 97 14.91 11.62 -8.67
N GLU A 98 15.84 10.71 -8.86
CA GLU A 98 15.55 9.31 -9.12
C GLU A 98 14.91 8.66 -7.89
N ILE A 99 13.86 7.87 -8.11
CA ILE A 99 13.19 7.10 -7.06
C ILE A 99 13.16 5.62 -7.42
N LYS A 100 13.01 4.79 -6.42
CA LYS A 100 12.77 3.35 -6.63
C LYS A 100 11.42 3.16 -7.34
N ASP A 101 11.34 2.09 -8.13
CA ASP A 101 10.09 1.68 -8.78
C ASP A 101 8.98 1.49 -7.74
N PRO A 102 7.91 2.33 -7.76
CA PRO A 102 6.86 2.29 -6.74
C PRO A 102 6.08 0.98 -6.74
N PHE A 103 5.87 0.38 -7.91
CA PHE A 103 5.14 -0.88 -8.04
C PHE A 103 5.95 -2.03 -7.43
N LYS A 104 7.25 -2.08 -7.72
CA LYS A 104 8.15 -3.06 -7.09
C LYS A 104 8.28 -2.85 -5.59
N GLN A 105 8.23 -1.59 -5.10
CA GLN A 105 8.21 -1.31 -3.66
C GLN A 105 6.95 -1.89 -3.02
N ALA A 106 5.77 -1.58 -3.56
CA ALA A 106 4.49 -2.07 -3.06
C ALA A 106 4.43 -3.60 -3.04
N GLN A 107 4.81 -4.26 -4.15
CA GLN A 107 4.84 -5.71 -4.27
C GLN A 107 5.81 -6.37 -3.28
N ASN A 108 7.03 -5.81 -3.15
CA ASN A 108 8.04 -6.33 -2.23
C ASN A 108 7.60 -6.22 -0.77
N SER A 109 6.94 -5.11 -0.40
CA SER A 109 6.38 -4.91 0.94
C SER A 109 5.33 -5.97 1.22
N LEU A 110 4.38 -6.15 0.31
CA LEU A 110 3.34 -7.15 0.41
C LEU A 110 3.90 -8.57 0.51
N PHE A 111 4.87 -8.92 -0.33
CA PHE A 111 5.53 -10.23 -0.29
C PHE A 111 6.18 -10.52 1.08
N LYS A 112 6.88 -9.54 1.66
CA LYS A 112 7.53 -9.67 2.96
C LYS A 112 6.51 -9.81 4.09
N ILE A 113 5.44 -9.00 4.07
CA ILE A 113 4.33 -9.10 5.02
C ILE A 113 3.69 -10.49 4.93
N GLY A 114 3.36 -10.93 3.71
CA GLY A 114 2.78 -12.26 3.49
C GLY A 114 3.67 -13.40 3.97
N LYS A 115 4.98 -13.30 3.75
CA LYS A 115 5.95 -14.27 4.26
C LYS A 115 5.96 -14.30 5.78
N TYR A 116 5.93 -13.15 6.43
CA TYR A 116 5.84 -13.07 7.89
C TYR A 116 4.55 -13.70 8.42
N LEU A 117 3.39 -13.37 7.82
CA LEU A 117 2.11 -13.94 8.20
C LEU A 117 2.09 -15.47 8.07
N LYS A 118 2.67 -16.01 7.00
CA LYS A 118 2.84 -17.46 6.82
C LYS A 118 3.63 -18.12 7.95
N THR A 119 4.64 -17.44 8.52
CA THR A 119 5.37 -17.97 9.70
C THR A 119 4.50 -18.05 10.95
N LYS A 120 3.38 -17.34 10.97
CA LYS A 120 2.37 -17.36 12.04
C LYS A 120 1.16 -18.22 11.72
N ASN A 121 1.23 -19.01 10.61
CA ASN A 121 0.11 -19.80 10.09
C ASN A 121 -1.12 -18.94 9.73
N ILE A 122 -0.90 -17.69 9.33
CA ILE A 122 -1.95 -16.77 8.89
C ILE A 122 -1.92 -16.71 7.36
N PHE A 123 -3.02 -17.08 6.73
CA PHE A 123 -3.21 -17.07 5.27
C PHE A 123 -4.41 -16.19 4.96
N ILE A 124 -4.15 -15.00 4.43
CA ILE A 124 -5.17 -14.02 4.05
C ILE A 124 -4.86 -13.47 2.66
N PRO A 125 -5.88 -13.16 1.86
CA PRO A 125 -5.72 -12.47 0.59
C PRO A 125 -4.95 -11.15 0.77
N GLN A 126 -4.14 -10.79 -0.21
CA GLN A 126 -3.29 -9.61 -0.16
C GLN A 126 -3.22 -8.97 -1.53
N ASP A 127 -3.33 -7.65 -1.56
CA ASP A 127 -3.13 -6.86 -2.77
C ASP A 127 -2.45 -5.53 -2.48
N PHE A 128 -2.12 -4.76 -3.51
CA PHE A 128 -1.47 -3.47 -3.37
C PHE A 128 -2.10 -2.39 -4.25
N LEU A 129 -1.85 -1.15 -3.89
CA LEU A 129 -2.22 0.04 -4.64
C LEU A 129 -1.03 1.00 -4.63
N VAL A 130 -0.70 1.57 -5.80
CA VAL A 130 0.26 2.68 -5.92
C VAL A 130 -0.52 3.96 -6.15
N VAL A 131 -0.16 5.03 -5.43
CA VAL A 131 -0.89 6.30 -5.48
C VAL A 131 0.08 7.46 -5.71
N PHE A 132 -0.20 8.29 -6.74
CA PHE A 132 0.47 9.55 -7.02
C PHE A 132 -0.50 10.71 -6.79
N PRO A 133 -0.62 11.21 -5.54
CA PRO A 133 -1.68 12.16 -5.19
C PRO A 133 -1.47 13.58 -5.74
N ASP A 134 -0.25 13.92 -6.15
CA ASP A 134 0.15 15.29 -6.48
C ASP A 134 0.24 15.52 -8.01
N CYS A 135 0.01 14.53 -8.83
CA CYS A 135 0.08 14.66 -10.29
C CYS A 135 -0.83 13.68 -11.01
N GLU A 136 -1.29 14.07 -12.20
CA GLU A 136 -1.83 13.14 -13.17
C GLU A 136 -0.68 12.35 -13.79
N PHE A 137 -0.86 11.05 -13.94
CA PHE A 137 0.10 10.15 -14.57
C PHE A 137 -0.64 9.13 -15.42
N ASP A 138 -0.34 9.10 -16.69
CA ASP A 138 -0.92 8.13 -17.61
C ASP A 138 -0.05 6.86 -17.65
N LEU A 139 -0.61 5.75 -17.24
CA LEU A 139 0.00 4.42 -17.37
C LEU A 139 -0.40 3.81 -18.71
N ASP A 140 0.18 4.30 -19.78
CA ASP A 140 0.01 3.69 -21.11
C ASP A 140 0.96 2.50 -21.32
N THR A 141 0.99 1.57 -20.36
CA THR A 141 1.85 0.39 -20.48
C THR A 141 1.18 -0.87 -19.94
N ILE A 142 1.36 -1.97 -20.68
CA ILE A 142 0.98 -3.33 -20.25
C ILE A 142 1.76 -3.80 -19.00
N GLU A 143 2.83 -3.09 -18.60
CA GLU A 143 3.71 -3.49 -17.49
C GLU A 143 3.05 -3.36 -16.11
N PHE A 144 2.05 -2.49 -15.98
CA PHE A 144 1.46 -2.19 -14.66
C PHE A 144 -0.06 -2.36 -14.71
N PRO A 145 -0.64 -3.12 -13.78
CA PRO A 145 -2.09 -3.27 -13.72
C PRO A 145 -2.75 -1.93 -13.40
N SER A 146 -3.60 -1.42 -14.29
CA SER A 146 -4.34 -0.16 -14.09
C SER A 146 -5.23 -0.21 -12.83
N ASP A 147 -5.64 -1.39 -12.40
CA ASP A 147 -6.44 -1.59 -11.20
C ASP A 147 -5.66 -1.34 -9.91
N ASN A 148 -4.34 -1.48 -9.94
CA ASN A 148 -3.45 -1.27 -8.79
C ASN A 148 -2.80 0.11 -8.77
N PHE A 149 -3.38 1.10 -9.49
CA PHE A 149 -2.81 2.42 -9.63
C PHE A 149 -3.86 3.54 -9.55
N LEU A 150 -3.49 4.67 -8.95
CA LEU A 150 -4.24 5.93 -8.96
C LEU A 150 -3.30 7.12 -9.07
N SER A 151 -3.71 8.14 -9.81
CA SER A 151 -3.03 9.44 -9.91
C SER A 151 -4.03 10.58 -9.87
N GLY A 152 -3.54 11.80 -9.57
CA GLY A 152 -4.37 12.99 -9.47
C GLY A 152 -5.10 13.15 -8.14
N GLU A 153 -6.14 13.98 -8.13
CA GLU A 153 -6.89 14.26 -6.90
C GLU A 153 -7.40 12.98 -6.24
N ILE A 154 -7.16 12.92 -4.92
CA ILE A 154 -7.60 11.81 -4.07
C ILE A 154 -9.12 11.88 -3.95
N ASP A 155 -9.82 11.32 -4.91
CA ASP A 155 -11.26 11.22 -4.95
C ASP A 155 -11.70 9.88 -4.29
N PRO A 156 -13.00 9.73 -3.93
CA PRO A 156 -13.61 8.44 -3.51
C PRO A 156 -13.26 7.21 -4.35
N PHE A 157 -12.63 7.37 -5.51
CA PHE A 157 -12.12 6.28 -6.36
C PHE A 157 -11.06 5.41 -5.70
N ILE A 158 -10.19 5.92 -4.82
CA ILE A 158 -9.27 5.10 -4.02
C ILE A 158 -10.01 3.95 -3.35
N ILE A 159 -11.17 4.24 -2.82
CA ILE A 159 -12.00 3.29 -2.10
C ILE A 159 -12.66 2.32 -3.02
N THR A 160 -13.14 2.81 -4.15
CA THR A 160 -13.73 1.94 -5.18
C THR A 160 -12.69 0.93 -5.66
N LYS A 161 -11.43 1.34 -5.80
CA LYS A 161 -10.33 0.43 -6.15
C LYS A 161 -10.00 -0.53 -5.02
N ILE A 162 -9.89 -0.08 -3.77
CA ILE A 162 -9.69 -0.96 -2.61
C ILE A 162 -10.85 -1.97 -2.50
N ILE A 163 -12.11 -1.53 -2.71
CA ILE A 163 -13.27 -2.43 -2.69
C ILE A 163 -13.28 -3.37 -3.89
N LYS A 164 -12.80 -2.94 -5.06
CA LYS A 164 -12.69 -3.81 -6.25
C LYS A 164 -11.67 -4.90 -6.00
N ILE A 165 -10.46 -4.55 -5.55
CA ILE A 165 -9.42 -5.47 -5.10
C ILE A 165 -10.00 -6.49 -4.11
N GLU A 166 -10.79 -6.02 -3.13
CA GLU A 166 -11.51 -6.85 -2.18
C GLU A 166 -12.45 -7.86 -2.85
N LYS A 167 -13.20 -7.47 -3.88
CA LYS A 167 -14.17 -8.34 -4.55
C LYS A 167 -13.49 -9.39 -5.43
N ASP A 168 -12.43 -9.02 -6.12
CA ASP A 168 -11.71 -9.91 -7.03
C ASP A 168 -11.06 -11.03 -6.23
N HIS A 169 -10.47 -10.74 -5.08
CA HIS A 169 -9.95 -11.77 -4.17
C HIS A 169 -11.01 -12.68 -3.55
N LEU A 170 -12.24 -12.21 -3.36
CA LEU A 170 -13.33 -13.08 -2.91
C LEU A 170 -13.72 -14.12 -3.95
N LEU A 171 -13.63 -13.80 -5.23
CA LEU A 171 -13.91 -14.74 -6.32
C LEU A 171 -12.82 -15.81 -6.41
N GLU A 172 -11.56 -15.47 -6.19
CA GLU A 172 -10.45 -16.43 -6.15
C GLU A 172 -10.43 -17.27 -4.87
N ALA A 173 -10.76 -16.68 -3.71
CA ALA A 173 -10.77 -17.37 -2.41
C ALA A 173 -11.91 -18.38 -2.26
N ASN A 174 -13.04 -18.17 -2.91
CA ASN A 174 -14.17 -19.13 -2.90
C ASN A 174 -13.83 -20.50 -3.53
N GLY A 175 -12.67 -20.61 -4.18
CA GLY A 175 -12.18 -21.89 -4.68
C GLY A 175 -11.31 -22.71 -3.73
N ARG A 176 -10.68 -22.12 -2.67
CA ARG A 176 -9.62 -22.85 -1.93
C ARG A 176 -9.32 -22.52 -0.47
N PHE A 177 -9.90 -21.49 0.20
CA PHE A 177 -9.23 -21.00 1.43
C PHE A 177 -10.07 -20.70 2.69
N PHE A 178 -11.31 -21.13 2.80
CA PHE A 178 -11.99 -21.16 4.09
C PHE A 178 -12.50 -22.56 4.40
N PRO A 179 -11.84 -23.33 5.28
CA PRO A 179 -12.49 -24.47 5.88
C PRO A 179 -13.65 -23.93 6.72
N ASN A 180 -14.87 -24.29 6.35
CA ASN A 180 -16.05 -24.07 7.19
C ASN A 180 -15.77 -24.62 8.57
N LYS A 181 -15.88 -23.78 9.60
CA LYS A 181 -16.15 -24.19 10.96
C LYS A 181 -17.61 -23.95 11.26
#